data_92560355bbacbe77eb495749e36e197a
#
_entry.id   92560355bbacbe77eb495749e36e197a
#
_cell.length_a   1.000
_cell.length_b   1.000
_cell.length_c   1.000
_cell.angle_alpha   90.00
_cell.angle_beta   90.00
_cell.angle_gamma   90.00
#
_symmetry.space_group_name_H-M   'P 1'
#
loop_
_entity.id
_entity.type
_entity.pdbx_description
1 polymer ?
#
loop_
_entity_poly.entity_id
_entity_poly.type
_entity_poly.pdbx_seq_one_letter_code
_entity_poly.pdbx_strand_id
1 'polypeptide(L)'
;MRYSTIRAAVCRLRPCYISRPILSNHSHIEPRFCRTTSSTTTRVLRSSETTDSQFQSVKIDRQRLWNDLHETCEWGKGERWGDGATDIGMKRLTLTDSDKQARDWFVKTTESLGCKVSIDAMGNIFAIRPGKEDGPPTYAGSHLDTQPTGGRYDGILGVHAGIEVLKTLNDNNISTEYPTGVINWTNEEGARFPISMVASGVWAGAYSLEKAYNLVEVGGGGATQKSELERIGYLGSIEASHKANPIGAHFELHIEQGPILEKSNGKIGAVEGVQAYRWFIITVKGADCHTGTTDFQNRSDAMLIAAKLILHSHNKATELGCLASTGILTLKPGSTNTVPGFVQFSLDLRSREDAVLLTLEEALKEDFAQIAAGEDTGGLNTLGTKGRGCKVTWQLDADSPATKFNEDCIRCVEQSAKDMLGASSSTQVQRMTSGAGHDSVYTSRHAPTSMIFVPCRDGVSHNPAEYCNLENCGNGAQVLLGAILRYDQIRAEKGA
;
A
#
# COMPACT_ATOMS: atom_id res chain seq x y z
N MET A 1 -44.04 -4.17 -34.54
CA MET A 1 -45.24 -5.04 -34.38
C MET A 1 -44.88 -6.28 -33.58
N ARG A 2 -45.64 -6.51 -32.52
CA ARG A 2 -45.80 -7.69 -31.66
C ARG A 2 -44.61 -8.09 -30.72
N TYR A 3 -44.77 -7.69 -29.49
CA TYR A 3 -44.23 -8.26 -28.25
C TYR A 3 -44.74 -9.68 -28.02
N SER A 4 -43.90 -10.55 -27.50
CA SER A 4 -44.36 -11.73 -26.75
C SER A 4 -43.55 -11.88 -25.46
N THR A 5 -44.28 -11.75 -24.39
CA THR A 5 -43.92 -11.88 -22.98
C THR A 5 -43.84 -13.38 -22.60
N ILE A 6 -42.80 -13.82 -21.91
CA ILE A 6 -42.82 -15.09 -21.19
C ILE A 6 -42.60 -14.79 -19.69
N ARG A 7 -43.56 -15.26 -18.88
CA ARG A 7 -43.63 -15.12 -17.42
C ARG A 7 -42.79 -16.17 -16.73
N ALA A 8 -42.08 -15.71 -15.69
CA ALA A 8 -41.37 -16.56 -14.72
C ALA A 8 -42.36 -17.21 -13.74
N ALA A 9 -42.15 -18.50 -13.46
CA ALA A 9 -42.85 -19.24 -12.40
C ALA A 9 -41.96 -19.29 -11.15
N VAL A 10 -42.51 -18.76 -10.04
CA VAL A 10 -41.92 -18.79 -8.72
C VAL A 10 -42.40 -20.06 -7.99
N CYS A 11 -41.48 -20.91 -7.57
CA CYS A 11 -41.80 -22.04 -6.70
C CYS A 11 -41.36 -21.69 -5.27
N ARG A 12 -42.35 -21.57 -4.36
CA ARG A 12 -42.18 -21.40 -2.91
C ARG A 12 -42.18 -22.76 -2.24
N LEU A 13 -41.20 -23.06 -1.42
CA LEU A 13 -41.28 -24.13 -0.42
C LEU A 13 -41.25 -23.54 0.97
N ARG A 14 -42.21 -23.94 1.80
CA ARG A 14 -42.40 -23.56 3.20
C ARG A 14 -41.68 -24.53 4.15
N PRO A 15 -41.36 -24.12 5.38
CA PRO A 15 -40.65 -24.94 6.36
C PRO A 15 -41.59 -25.83 7.19
N CYS A 16 -41.09 -27.01 7.59
CA CYS A 16 -41.76 -27.89 8.55
C CYS A 16 -41.21 -27.63 9.97
N TYR A 17 -42.13 -27.38 10.88
CA TYR A 17 -41.97 -27.44 12.33
C TYR A 17 -42.17 -28.89 12.78
N ILE A 18 -41.35 -29.34 13.74
CA ILE A 18 -41.71 -30.46 14.64
C ILE A 18 -41.33 -30.11 16.07
N SER A 19 -42.30 -30.30 16.94
CA SER A 19 -42.43 -29.95 18.36
C SER A 19 -41.83 -30.98 19.31
N ARG A 20 -41.62 -30.50 20.53
CA ARG A 20 -41.22 -31.07 21.83
C ARG A 20 -41.98 -32.39 22.22
N PRO A 21 -41.51 -33.09 23.29
CA PRO A 21 -41.98 -32.75 24.64
C PRO A 21 -40.99 -32.88 25.81
N ILE A 22 -41.44 -32.27 26.89
CA ILE A 22 -41.02 -32.14 28.27
C ILE A 22 -41.03 -33.49 29.04
N LEU A 23 -40.14 -33.67 30.00
CA LEU A 23 -40.48 -34.29 31.29
C LEU A 23 -39.49 -33.91 32.41
N SER A 24 -40.06 -33.55 33.54
CA SER A 24 -39.58 -33.13 34.83
C SER A 24 -38.93 -34.22 35.66
N ASN A 25 -38.05 -33.91 36.60
CA ASN A 25 -38.26 -34.20 38.03
C ASN A 25 -37.23 -33.57 38.97
N HIS A 26 -37.74 -33.18 40.09
CA HIS A 26 -37.18 -32.51 41.23
C HIS A 26 -36.17 -33.35 42.05
N SER A 27 -35.24 -32.66 42.73
CA SER A 27 -34.99 -32.86 44.16
C SER A 27 -34.18 -31.73 44.76
N HIS A 28 -34.73 -31.18 45.87
CA HIS A 28 -34.19 -30.18 46.77
C HIS A 28 -32.96 -30.66 47.53
N ILE A 29 -32.02 -29.81 47.84
CA ILE A 29 -31.32 -29.66 49.14
C ILE A 29 -30.68 -28.29 49.20
N GLU A 30 -31.09 -27.42 50.15
CA GLU A 30 -30.40 -26.28 50.73
C GLU A 30 -29.93 -26.65 52.16
N PRO A 31 -29.24 -25.80 52.91
CA PRO A 31 -28.16 -24.83 52.66
C PRO A 31 -26.97 -25.00 53.64
N ARG A 32 -25.86 -24.30 53.41
CA ARG A 32 -25.03 -23.74 54.52
C ARG A 32 -24.22 -22.53 54.12
N PHE A 33 -24.45 -21.44 54.85
CA PHE A 33 -23.67 -20.22 54.88
C PHE A 33 -22.21 -20.49 55.27
N CYS A 34 -21.28 -19.86 54.55
CA CYS A 34 -20.03 -19.41 55.12
C CYS A 34 -19.67 -18.01 54.50
N ARG A 35 -19.68 -17.00 55.36
CA ARG A 35 -19.16 -15.67 55.05
C ARG A 35 -17.66 -15.71 55.06
N THR A 36 -17.02 -15.32 53.95
CA THR A 36 -15.70 -14.70 53.99
C THR A 36 -15.69 -13.52 53.08
N THR A 37 -15.48 -12.37 53.67
CA THR A 37 -15.21 -11.07 53.10
C THR A 37 -13.94 -11.13 52.25
N SER A 38 -14.01 -10.76 50.98
CA SER A 38 -12.85 -10.28 50.25
C SER A 38 -13.27 -9.12 49.36
N SER A 39 -12.97 -7.94 49.83
CA SER A 39 -12.94 -6.70 49.05
C SER A 39 -11.72 -6.73 48.16
N THR A 40 -11.85 -6.94 46.87
CA THR A 40 -10.86 -6.50 45.89
C THR A 40 -11.43 -6.70 44.48
N THR A 41 -12.27 -5.84 43.97
CA THR A 41 -12.51 -5.70 42.54
C THR A 41 -13.21 -4.35 42.25
N THR A 42 -12.49 -3.25 42.43
CA THR A 42 -12.98 -1.93 41.96
C THR A 42 -11.77 -1.00 41.80
N ARG A 43 -10.77 -1.35 40.98
CA ARG A 43 -9.66 -0.42 40.71
C ARG A 43 -9.08 -0.49 39.28
N VAL A 44 -9.63 -1.30 38.40
CA VAL A 44 -9.06 -1.44 37.05
C VAL A 44 -9.83 -0.66 35.96
N LEU A 45 -11.07 -0.27 36.18
CA LEU A 45 -11.87 0.41 35.16
C LEU A 45 -11.78 1.97 35.18
N ARG A 46 -11.14 2.58 36.16
CA ARG A 46 -11.00 4.06 36.19
C ARG A 46 -9.77 4.63 35.53
N SER A 47 -8.79 3.83 35.13
CA SER A 47 -7.57 4.33 34.46
C SER A 47 -7.75 4.46 32.94
N SER A 48 -8.55 3.64 32.28
CA SER A 48 -8.75 3.66 30.83
C SER A 48 -9.65 4.81 30.36
N GLU A 49 -10.71 5.14 31.08
CA GLU A 49 -11.61 6.24 30.69
C GLU A 49 -10.98 7.63 30.81
N THR A 50 -10.07 7.82 31.79
CA THR A 50 -9.37 9.11 32.00
C THR A 50 -8.27 9.35 30.97
N THR A 51 -7.61 8.30 30.46
CA THR A 51 -6.57 8.40 29.44
C THR A 51 -7.15 8.61 28.04
N ASP A 52 -8.24 7.95 27.68
CA ASP A 52 -8.92 8.13 26.39
C ASP A 52 -9.44 9.58 26.20
N SER A 53 -9.98 10.18 27.25
CA SER A 53 -10.43 11.58 27.20
C SER A 53 -9.30 12.59 27.04
N GLN A 54 -8.10 12.29 27.54
CA GLN A 54 -6.94 13.15 27.43
C GLN A 54 -6.41 13.23 26.01
N PHE A 55 -6.41 12.11 25.25
CA PHE A 55 -5.95 12.09 23.85
C PHE A 55 -6.92 12.76 22.89
N GLN A 56 -8.21 12.72 23.17
CA GLN A 56 -9.22 13.42 22.37
C GLN A 56 -9.07 14.95 22.38
N SER A 57 -8.45 15.50 23.42
CA SER A 57 -8.25 16.95 23.55
C SER A 57 -7.04 17.47 22.75
N VAL A 58 -6.06 16.62 22.45
CA VAL A 58 -4.82 17.00 21.73
C VAL A 58 -5.08 17.07 20.23
N LYS A 59 -4.83 18.24 19.65
CA LYS A 59 -5.06 18.48 18.22
C LYS A 59 -3.78 18.88 17.52
N ILE A 60 -3.56 18.31 16.32
CA ILE A 60 -2.47 18.72 15.43
C ILE A 60 -2.77 20.11 14.87
N ASP A 61 -1.73 20.85 14.51
CA ASP A 61 -1.87 22.09 13.74
C ASP A 61 -1.92 21.78 12.24
N ARG A 62 -3.14 21.71 11.70
CA ARG A 62 -3.38 21.39 10.28
C ARG A 62 -2.76 22.40 9.32
N GLN A 63 -2.75 23.68 9.73
CA GLN A 63 -2.20 24.73 8.86
C GLN A 63 -0.67 24.67 8.84
N ARG A 64 -0.03 24.36 9.96
CA ARG A 64 1.42 24.14 10.05
C ARG A 64 1.84 22.94 9.19
N LEU A 65 1.15 21.79 9.34
CA LEU A 65 1.39 20.62 8.49
C LEU A 65 1.31 20.98 6.99
N TRP A 66 0.25 21.68 6.60
CA TRP A 66 0.04 22.09 5.22
C TRP A 66 1.15 23.01 4.70
N ASN A 67 1.52 24.01 5.49
CA ASN A 67 2.57 24.96 5.13
C ASN A 67 3.93 24.29 4.98
N ASP A 68 4.31 23.45 5.97
CA ASP A 68 5.59 22.73 5.97
C ASP A 68 5.69 21.79 4.76
N LEU A 69 4.61 21.07 4.45
CA LEU A 69 4.56 20.17 3.30
C LEU A 69 4.81 20.95 2.01
N HIS A 70 4.10 22.04 1.80
CA HIS A 70 4.23 22.84 0.58
C HIS A 70 5.54 23.62 0.49
N GLU A 71 6.14 24.01 1.63
CA GLU A 71 7.47 24.62 1.68
C GLU A 71 8.54 23.65 1.17
N THR A 72 8.52 22.41 1.62
CA THR A 72 9.51 21.42 1.15
C THR A 72 9.29 20.98 -0.30
N CYS A 73 8.09 21.16 -0.85
CA CYS A 73 7.81 20.93 -2.27
C CYS A 73 8.49 21.96 -3.20
N GLU A 74 9.11 23.02 -2.67
CA GLU A 74 9.97 23.91 -3.45
C GLU A 74 11.22 23.19 -3.98
N TRP A 75 11.66 22.14 -3.28
CA TRP A 75 12.78 21.30 -3.72
C TRP A 75 12.26 20.12 -4.56
N GLY A 76 12.56 20.19 -5.85
CA GLY A 76 12.12 19.16 -6.80
C GLY A 76 10.75 19.44 -7.43
N LYS A 77 10.44 20.74 -7.70
CA LYS A 77 9.25 21.10 -8.49
C LYS A 77 9.22 20.37 -9.83
N GLY A 78 8.08 19.77 -10.14
CA GLY A 78 7.76 19.14 -11.41
C GLY A 78 6.96 20.04 -12.33
N GLU A 79 6.10 19.43 -13.12
CA GLU A 79 5.26 20.14 -14.09
C GLU A 79 4.11 20.87 -13.40
N ARG A 80 3.80 22.06 -13.94
CA ARG A 80 2.61 22.84 -13.53
C ARG A 80 1.39 22.31 -14.26
N TRP A 81 0.30 22.08 -13.51
CA TRP A 81 -0.96 21.56 -14.05
C TRP A 81 -2.15 22.52 -13.90
N GLY A 82 -2.01 23.62 -13.16
CA GLY A 82 -3.05 24.60 -12.92
C GLY A 82 -2.48 25.98 -12.55
N ASP A 83 -3.35 26.95 -12.24
CA ASP A 83 -2.98 28.34 -11.97
C ASP A 83 -2.71 28.62 -10.49
N GLY A 84 -3.12 27.74 -9.59
CA GLY A 84 -2.90 27.89 -8.15
C GLY A 84 -1.41 27.81 -7.77
N ALA A 85 -1.05 28.40 -6.65
CA ALA A 85 0.34 28.40 -6.17
C ALA A 85 0.88 26.98 -5.91
N THR A 86 0.00 26.05 -5.52
CA THR A 86 0.32 24.65 -5.24
C THR A 86 0.06 23.71 -6.42
N ASP A 87 -0.43 24.23 -7.55
CA ASP A 87 -0.76 23.44 -8.74
C ASP A 87 0.50 23.11 -9.57
N ILE A 88 1.50 22.58 -8.90
CA ILE A 88 2.78 22.15 -9.45
C ILE A 88 3.07 20.77 -8.89
N GLY A 89 3.32 19.80 -9.75
CA GLY A 89 3.74 18.46 -9.38
C GLY A 89 5.15 18.40 -8.79
N MET A 90 5.63 17.20 -8.58
CA MET A 90 6.96 16.92 -8.03
C MET A 90 7.80 16.09 -9.01
N LYS A 91 9.12 16.32 -8.93
CA LYS A 91 10.16 15.53 -9.58
C LYS A 91 11.39 15.46 -8.66
N ARG A 92 11.20 14.93 -7.47
CA ARG A 92 12.24 14.76 -6.47
C ARG A 92 12.69 13.29 -6.44
N LEU A 93 13.44 12.90 -7.46
CA LEU A 93 13.98 11.53 -7.53
C LEU A 93 14.96 11.31 -6.38
N THR A 94 14.94 10.10 -5.85
CA THR A 94 15.79 9.72 -4.73
C THR A 94 17.27 10.04 -4.97
N LEU A 95 17.96 10.50 -3.92
CA LEU A 95 19.41 10.82 -3.89
C LEU A 95 19.84 11.91 -4.90
N THR A 96 18.90 12.69 -5.47
CA THR A 96 19.23 13.92 -6.19
C THR A 96 19.54 15.06 -5.23
N ASP A 97 20.02 16.19 -5.75
CA ASP A 97 20.28 17.38 -4.92
C ASP A 97 19.00 17.95 -4.29
N SER A 98 17.86 17.82 -4.98
CA SER A 98 16.54 18.19 -4.41
C SER A 98 16.11 17.26 -3.28
N ASP A 99 16.37 15.94 -3.40
CA ASP A 99 16.14 14.98 -2.32
C ASP A 99 17.09 15.26 -1.15
N LYS A 100 18.35 15.59 -1.43
CA LYS A 100 19.29 16.02 -0.39
C LYS A 100 18.78 17.20 0.42
N GLN A 101 18.24 18.23 -0.24
CA GLN A 101 17.66 19.41 0.44
C GLN A 101 16.51 19.02 1.37
N ALA A 102 15.63 18.12 0.93
CA ALA A 102 14.53 17.63 1.75
C ALA A 102 15.03 16.78 2.95
N ARG A 103 16.06 15.95 2.75
CA ARG A 103 16.73 15.17 3.81
C ARG A 103 17.41 16.08 4.82
N ASP A 104 18.16 17.10 4.36
CA ASP A 104 18.82 18.08 5.23
C ASP A 104 17.80 18.83 6.08
N TRP A 105 16.66 19.21 5.49
CA TRP A 105 15.54 19.82 6.21
C TRP A 105 14.95 18.86 7.25
N PHE A 106 14.72 17.61 6.89
CA PHE A 106 14.21 16.57 7.83
C PHE A 106 15.12 16.43 9.05
N VAL A 107 16.43 16.26 8.83
CA VAL A 107 17.44 16.13 9.92
C VAL A 107 17.40 17.36 10.81
N LYS A 108 17.57 18.56 10.23
CA LYS A 108 17.59 19.81 10.98
C LYS A 108 16.29 20.04 11.76
N THR A 109 15.13 19.77 11.16
CA THR A 109 13.84 19.96 11.80
C THR A 109 13.66 19.01 12.97
N THR A 110 13.94 17.73 12.80
CA THR A 110 13.76 16.72 13.86
C THR A 110 14.77 16.89 14.99
N GLU A 111 16.02 17.27 14.70
CA GLU A 111 17.01 17.64 15.73
C GLU A 111 16.53 18.84 16.57
N SER A 112 15.93 19.85 15.93
CA SER A 112 15.38 21.02 16.62
C SER A 112 14.21 20.67 17.55
N LEU A 113 13.53 19.54 17.30
CA LEU A 113 12.47 19.01 18.15
C LEU A 113 12.99 18.11 19.29
N GLY A 114 14.32 17.99 19.44
CA GLY A 114 14.96 17.19 20.47
C GLY A 114 15.10 15.72 20.11
N CYS A 115 14.98 15.37 18.83
CA CYS A 115 15.21 14.00 18.39
C CYS A 115 16.70 13.70 18.23
N LYS A 116 17.06 12.46 18.55
CA LYS A 116 18.34 11.87 18.13
C LYS A 116 18.16 11.35 16.71
N VAL A 117 18.96 11.86 15.78
CA VAL A 117 18.91 11.43 14.36
C VAL A 117 20.03 10.43 14.08
N SER A 118 19.71 9.38 13.34
CA SER A 118 20.67 8.41 12.83
C SER A 118 20.39 8.06 11.38
N ILE A 119 21.43 7.72 10.63
CA ILE A 119 21.38 7.36 9.21
C ILE A 119 22.02 5.99 9.05
N ASP A 120 21.33 5.08 8.40
CA ASP A 120 21.86 3.74 8.13
C ASP A 120 22.59 3.65 6.77
N ALA A 121 23.14 2.47 6.48
CA ALA A 121 23.91 2.21 5.27
C ALA A 121 23.11 2.35 3.97
N MET A 122 21.77 2.33 4.03
CA MET A 122 20.90 2.59 2.88
C MET A 122 20.44 4.05 2.78
N GLY A 123 20.91 4.91 3.71
CA GLY A 123 20.49 6.31 3.77
C GLY A 123 19.10 6.51 4.37
N ASN A 124 18.49 5.49 4.98
CA ASN A 124 17.28 5.66 5.76
C ASN A 124 17.58 6.55 6.95
N ILE A 125 16.69 7.50 7.24
CA ILE A 125 16.87 8.47 8.33
C ILE A 125 15.88 8.16 9.42
N PHE A 126 16.38 7.89 10.63
CA PHE A 126 15.60 7.60 11.83
C PHE A 126 15.74 8.78 12.81
N ALA A 127 14.67 9.49 13.05
CA ALA A 127 14.59 10.55 14.05
C ALA A 127 13.80 10.05 15.27
N ILE A 128 14.45 9.99 16.44
CA ILE A 128 13.92 9.37 17.66
C ILE A 128 13.78 10.42 18.75
N ARG A 129 12.55 10.70 19.17
CA ARG A 129 12.23 11.48 20.35
C ARG A 129 12.16 10.53 21.56
N PRO A 130 12.86 10.82 22.67
CA PRO A 130 12.89 9.93 23.84
C PRO A 130 11.49 9.79 24.47
N GLY A 131 11.20 8.60 24.99
CA GLY A 131 10.07 8.31 25.89
C GLY A 131 10.50 8.41 27.37
N LYS A 132 9.62 7.94 28.26
CA LYS A 132 9.93 7.79 29.70
C LYS A 132 10.79 6.56 29.95
N GLU A 133 10.51 5.50 29.18
CA GLU A 133 11.21 4.22 29.23
C GLU A 133 12.04 4.02 27.96
N ASP A 134 13.11 3.25 28.06
CA ASP A 134 13.88 2.82 26.91
C ASP A 134 13.18 1.68 26.15
N GLY A 135 13.43 1.58 24.86
CA GLY A 135 12.89 0.49 24.03
C GLY A 135 12.83 0.85 22.55
N PRO A 136 12.42 -0.11 21.69
CA PRO A 136 12.25 0.17 20.27
C PRO A 136 11.19 1.24 20.04
N PRO A 137 11.46 2.28 19.22
CA PRO A 137 10.52 3.37 19.00
C PRO A 137 9.25 2.96 18.26
N THR A 138 8.14 3.63 18.56
CA THR A 138 6.97 3.66 17.66
C THR A 138 7.18 4.75 16.62
N TYR A 139 7.19 4.39 15.33
CA TYR A 139 7.46 5.32 14.26
C TYR A 139 6.24 5.66 13.41
N ALA A 140 6.13 6.95 13.04
CA ALA A 140 5.55 7.33 11.77
C ALA A 140 6.61 7.18 10.69
N GLY A 141 6.31 6.59 9.54
CA GLY A 141 7.31 6.40 8.48
C GLY A 141 6.69 6.47 7.10
N SER A 142 7.41 7.03 6.16
CA SER A 142 7.13 7.06 4.73
C SER A 142 8.37 7.54 3.98
N HIS A 143 8.23 8.14 2.80
CA HIS A 143 9.34 8.56 1.95
C HIS A 143 9.22 10.04 1.52
N LEU A 144 10.35 10.62 1.09
CA LEU A 144 10.41 11.97 0.54
C LEU A 144 10.71 11.99 -0.96
N ASP A 145 11.18 10.89 -1.55
CA ASP A 145 11.36 10.78 -3.00
C ASP A 145 10.02 10.63 -3.71
N THR A 146 9.98 10.99 -5.00
CA THR A 146 8.78 11.00 -5.82
C THR A 146 9.02 10.38 -7.19
N GLN A 147 7.96 10.05 -7.90
CA GLN A 147 8.00 9.72 -9.32
C GLN A 147 8.53 10.91 -10.16
N PRO A 148 9.02 10.66 -11.40
CA PRO A 148 9.47 11.74 -12.31
C PRO A 148 8.38 12.75 -12.65
N THR A 149 7.12 12.34 -12.61
CA THR A 149 5.92 13.13 -12.81
C THR A 149 4.95 12.92 -11.65
N GLY A 150 5.46 13.08 -10.41
CA GLY A 150 4.71 12.83 -9.18
C GLY A 150 3.90 14.04 -8.70
N GLY A 151 3.14 13.80 -7.64
CA GLY A 151 2.42 14.82 -6.89
C GLY A 151 3.14 15.27 -5.62
N ARG A 152 2.44 16.03 -4.79
CA ARG A 152 3.01 16.63 -3.56
C ARG A 152 2.72 15.83 -2.30
N TYR A 153 1.90 14.80 -2.37
CA TYR A 153 1.33 14.14 -1.20
C TYR A 153 1.77 12.70 -1.02
N ASP A 154 2.06 12.01 -2.14
CA ASP A 154 2.57 10.65 -2.17
C ASP A 154 3.87 10.53 -1.36
N GLY A 155 3.85 9.74 -0.27
CA GLY A 155 4.92 9.58 0.71
C GLY A 155 5.21 10.83 1.55
N ILE A 156 5.34 11.98 0.90
CA ILE A 156 5.69 13.27 1.52
C ILE A 156 4.74 13.59 2.69
N LEU A 157 3.42 13.37 2.51
CA LEU A 157 2.42 13.60 3.54
C LEU A 157 2.70 12.79 4.81
N GLY A 158 3.07 11.53 4.67
CA GLY A 158 3.34 10.64 5.80
C GLY A 158 4.51 11.11 6.66
N VAL A 159 5.61 11.52 6.01
CA VAL A 159 6.79 12.07 6.72
C VAL A 159 6.45 13.37 7.43
N HIS A 160 5.78 14.30 6.75
CA HIS A 160 5.40 15.59 7.34
C HIS A 160 4.39 15.43 8.48
N ALA A 161 3.43 14.51 8.35
CA ALA A 161 2.49 14.20 9.41
C ALA A 161 3.20 13.61 10.64
N GLY A 162 4.19 12.76 10.46
CA GLY A 162 5.04 12.26 11.54
C GLY A 162 5.75 13.40 12.27
N ILE A 163 6.35 14.34 11.54
CA ILE A 163 6.99 15.53 12.12
C ILE A 163 5.96 16.40 12.86
N GLU A 164 4.76 16.58 12.31
CA GLU A 164 3.68 17.33 12.96
C GLU A 164 3.22 16.64 14.26
N VAL A 165 3.19 15.32 14.31
CA VAL A 165 2.96 14.56 15.53
C VAL A 165 4.02 14.91 16.60
N LEU A 166 5.31 14.91 16.25
CA LEU A 166 6.38 15.27 17.18
C LEU A 166 6.26 16.72 17.67
N LYS A 167 5.94 17.67 16.79
CA LYS A 167 5.67 19.08 17.15
C LYS A 167 4.51 19.17 18.12
N THR A 168 3.41 18.49 17.84
CA THR A 168 2.21 18.51 18.70
C THR A 168 2.49 17.91 20.07
N LEU A 169 3.27 16.83 20.17
CA LEU A 169 3.69 16.26 21.45
C LEU A 169 4.51 17.27 22.28
N ASN A 170 5.42 18.00 21.62
CA ASN A 170 6.24 19.02 22.27
C ASN A 170 5.40 20.22 22.71
N ASP A 171 4.52 20.73 21.87
CA ASP A 171 3.66 21.89 22.15
C ASP A 171 2.74 21.64 23.38
N ASN A 172 2.33 20.38 23.58
CA ASN A 172 1.47 19.96 24.69
C ASN A 172 2.24 19.34 25.87
N ASN A 173 3.58 19.32 25.84
CA ASN A 173 4.43 18.72 26.87
C ASN A 173 4.06 17.24 27.18
N ILE A 174 3.68 16.49 26.15
CA ILE A 174 3.32 15.07 26.27
C ILE A 174 4.57 14.21 26.14
N SER A 175 4.82 13.37 27.15
CA SER A 175 5.84 12.31 27.08
C SER A 175 5.15 10.97 26.87
N THR A 176 5.57 10.23 25.85
CA THR A 176 5.15 8.85 25.59
C THR A 176 5.86 7.90 26.56
N GLU A 177 5.30 6.72 26.79
CA GLU A 177 5.98 5.70 27.63
C GLU A 177 7.26 5.21 26.92
N TYR A 178 7.16 4.82 25.66
CA TYR A 178 8.31 4.44 24.84
C TYR A 178 8.71 5.54 23.86
N PRO A 179 9.93 5.50 23.29
CA PRO A 179 10.35 6.46 22.28
C PRO A 179 9.40 6.49 21.08
N THR A 180 9.22 7.68 20.52
CA THR A 180 8.40 7.91 19.32
C THR A 180 9.25 8.62 18.26
N GLY A 181 9.10 8.27 16.98
CA GLY A 181 9.96 8.84 15.96
C GLY A 181 9.32 8.97 14.59
N VAL A 182 10.14 9.45 13.66
CA VAL A 182 9.79 9.53 12.24
C VAL A 182 10.90 8.88 11.41
N ILE A 183 10.51 8.09 10.40
CA ILE A 183 11.44 7.50 9.43
C ILE A 183 11.21 8.13 8.06
N ASN A 184 12.31 8.48 7.38
CA ASN A 184 12.32 8.70 5.94
C ASN A 184 13.03 7.53 5.26
N TRP A 185 12.29 6.68 4.56
CA TRP A 185 12.82 5.58 3.78
C TRP A 185 13.43 6.07 2.47
N THR A 186 14.47 5.40 1.99
CA THR A 186 15.21 5.79 0.78
C THR A 186 14.76 4.98 -0.42
N ASN A 187 14.48 5.65 -1.54
CA ASN A 187 14.11 5.01 -2.82
C ASN A 187 12.90 4.08 -2.69
N GLU A 188 11.84 4.59 -2.08
CA GLU A 188 10.58 3.86 -2.00
C GLU A 188 9.99 3.69 -3.40
N GLU A 189 9.96 4.73 -4.19
CA GLU A 189 9.36 4.80 -5.51
C GLU A 189 10.05 3.92 -6.57
N GLY A 190 11.33 3.59 -6.39
CA GLY A 190 12.09 2.81 -7.36
C GLY A 190 12.30 3.51 -8.70
N ALA A 191 11.93 4.78 -8.82
CA ALA A 191 11.88 5.50 -10.09
C ALA A 191 13.27 5.85 -10.65
N ARG A 192 14.26 6.09 -9.78
CA ARG A 192 15.64 6.31 -10.19
C ARG A 192 16.47 5.04 -10.16
N PHE A 193 16.39 4.27 -9.09
CA PHE A 193 17.04 2.96 -8.94
C PHE A 193 15.96 1.88 -8.95
N PRO A 194 15.93 0.99 -9.96
CA PRO A 194 14.73 0.26 -10.36
C PRO A 194 14.38 -0.94 -9.46
N ILE A 195 14.22 -0.72 -8.17
CA ILE A 195 13.55 -1.59 -7.20
C ILE A 195 12.82 -0.70 -6.21
N SER A 196 11.49 -0.72 -6.21
CA SER A 196 10.68 0.01 -5.22
C SER A 196 10.88 -0.54 -3.82
N MET A 197 10.76 0.33 -2.80
CA MET A 197 10.90 -0.03 -1.38
C MET A 197 12.23 -0.75 -1.07
N VAL A 198 13.28 -0.50 -1.86
CA VAL A 198 14.54 -1.27 -1.74
C VAL A 198 15.21 -1.09 -0.39
N ALA A 199 15.15 0.10 0.19
CA ALA A 199 15.86 0.39 1.43
C ALA A 199 15.16 -0.21 2.67
N SER A 200 13.83 -0.15 2.76
CA SER A 200 13.06 -0.90 3.76
C SER A 200 13.18 -2.41 3.53
N GLY A 201 13.28 -2.84 2.27
CA GLY A 201 13.53 -4.23 1.91
C GLY A 201 14.90 -4.74 2.37
N VAL A 202 15.96 -3.91 2.30
CA VAL A 202 17.28 -4.25 2.89
C VAL A 202 17.18 -4.29 4.42
N TRP A 203 16.55 -3.30 5.04
CA TRP A 203 16.31 -3.27 6.47
C TRP A 203 15.59 -4.54 6.97
N ALA A 204 14.63 -5.03 6.21
CA ALA A 204 13.88 -6.25 6.52
C ALA A 204 14.61 -7.55 6.13
N GLY A 205 15.77 -7.48 5.47
CA GLY A 205 16.52 -8.65 4.99
C GLY A 205 15.93 -9.31 3.72
N ALA A 206 15.02 -8.62 3.02
CA ALA A 206 14.44 -9.10 1.76
C ALA A 206 15.41 -8.93 0.57
N TYR A 207 16.24 -7.91 0.63
CA TYR A 207 17.30 -7.66 -0.36
C TYR A 207 18.66 -7.57 0.32
N SER A 208 19.70 -8.02 -0.36
CA SER A 208 21.07 -7.80 0.12
C SER A 208 21.50 -6.36 -0.11
N LEU A 209 22.30 -5.83 0.82
CA LEU A 209 22.88 -4.48 0.72
C LEU A 209 23.70 -4.34 -0.58
N GLU A 210 24.44 -5.38 -0.96
CA GLU A 210 25.23 -5.40 -2.19
C GLU A 210 24.36 -5.26 -3.42
N LYS A 211 23.23 -5.98 -3.50
CA LYS A 211 22.28 -5.85 -4.62
C LYS A 211 21.74 -4.41 -4.71
N ALA A 212 21.34 -3.82 -3.59
CA ALA A 212 20.82 -2.45 -3.54
C ALA A 212 21.88 -1.43 -3.96
N TYR A 213 23.09 -1.55 -3.47
CA TYR A 213 24.21 -0.66 -3.79
C TYR A 213 24.57 -0.65 -5.28
N ASN A 214 24.44 -1.80 -5.95
CA ASN A 214 24.77 -1.96 -7.36
C ASN A 214 23.62 -1.62 -8.31
N LEU A 215 22.48 -1.16 -7.83
CA LEU A 215 21.42 -0.65 -8.70
C LEU A 215 21.93 0.57 -9.46
N VAL A 216 21.84 0.52 -10.78
CA VAL A 216 22.23 1.59 -11.68
C VAL A 216 21.02 2.45 -12.01
N GLU A 217 21.20 3.76 -12.06
CA GLU A 217 20.13 4.70 -12.35
C GLU A 217 19.52 4.46 -13.74
N VAL A 218 18.20 4.64 -13.82
CA VAL A 218 17.44 4.61 -15.08
C VAL A 218 17.85 5.80 -15.95
N GLY A 219 17.97 5.58 -17.27
CA GLY A 219 18.33 6.65 -18.22
C GLY A 219 19.80 6.71 -18.60
N GLY A 220 20.65 5.82 -18.06
CA GLY A 220 22.01 5.57 -18.61
C GLY A 220 23.11 6.49 -18.10
N GLY A 221 22.91 7.24 -17.01
CA GLY A 221 23.94 8.09 -16.38
C GLY A 221 25.07 7.31 -15.72
N GLY A 222 24.86 6.01 -15.44
CA GLY A 222 25.86 5.10 -14.88
C GLY A 222 26.10 5.27 -13.38
N ALA A 223 25.42 6.17 -12.67
CA ALA A 223 25.50 6.30 -11.23
C ALA A 223 24.84 5.10 -10.55
N THR A 224 25.46 4.59 -9.47
CA THR A 224 24.87 3.55 -8.63
C THR A 224 24.21 4.16 -7.41
N GLN A 225 23.29 3.42 -6.78
CA GLN A 225 22.67 3.87 -5.53
C GLN A 225 23.73 4.18 -4.47
N LYS A 226 24.78 3.34 -4.36
CA LYS A 226 25.90 3.59 -3.43
C LYS A 226 26.64 4.87 -3.77
N SER A 227 27.04 5.08 -5.03
CA SER A 227 27.79 6.28 -5.43
C SER A 227 27.02 7.58 -5.15
N GLU A 228 25.69 7.54 -5.28
CA GLU A 228 24.85 8.70 -5.00
C GLU A 228 24.64 8.93 -3.49
N LEU A 229 24.54 7.85 -2.68
CA LEU A 229 24.57 7.97 -1.21
C LEU A 229 25.86 8.62 -0.73
N GLU A 230 27.02 8.21 -1.29
CA GLU A 230 28.32 8.82 -1.03
C GLU A 230 28.37 10.28 -1.48
N ARG A 231 27.91 10.57 -2.71
CA ARG A 231 27.93 11.92 -3.30
C ARG A 231 27.16 12.94 -2.46
N ILE A 232 25.95 12.58 -2.00
CA ILE A 232 25.12 13.51 -1.21
C ILE A 232 25.44 13.48 0.30
N GLY A 233 26.34 12.58 0.76
CA GLY A 233 26.75 12.47 2.15
C GLY A 233 25.74 11.75 3.05
N TYR A 234 24.92 10.86 2.50
CA TYR A 234 23.90 10.09 3.22
C TYR A 234 24.20 8.58 3.30
N LEU A 235 25.42 8.17 2.97
CA LEU A 235 25.89 6.82 3.28
C LEU A 235 26.19 6.72 4.78
N GLY A 236 25.25 6.22 5.57
CA GLY A 236 25.41 6.06 7.01
C GLY A 236 26.30 4.88 7.39
N SER A 237 26.78 4.89 8.64
CA SER A 237 27.64 3.84 9.18
C SER A 237 26.89 2.76 9.96
N ILE A 238 25.60 2.96 10.25
CA ILE A 238 24.77 1.99 10.95
C ILE A 238 24.31 0.94 9.96
N GLU A 239 24.32 -0.33 10.37
CA GLU A 239 23.81 -1.41 9.52
C GLU A 239 22.35 -1.16 9.15
N ALA A 240 22.00 -1.29 7.87
CA ALA A 240 20.61 -1.22 7.40
C ALA A 240 19.91 -2.55 7.70
N SER A 241 19.54 -2.77 8.94
CA SER A 241 18.87 -4.00 9.38
C SER A 241 17.89 -3.73 10.53
N HIS A 242 16.84 -4.57 10.62
CA HIS A 242 15.87 -4.53 11.71
C HIS A 242 16.49 -4.83 13.09
N LYS A 243 17.69 -5.40 13.13
CA LYS A 243 18.42 -5.67 14.36
C LYS A 243 19.17 -4.44 14.86
N ALA A 244 19.78 -3.68 13.95
CA ALA A 244 20.52 -2.47 14.28
C ALA A 244 19.59 -1.26 14.50
N ASN A 245 18.46 -1.23 13.80
CA ASN A 245 17.41 -0.20 13.89
C ASN A 245 16.07 -0.85 14.22
N PRO A 246 15.85 -1.32 15.46
CA PRO A 246 14.63 -1.98 15.84
C PRO A 246 13.43 -1.01 15.85
N ILE A 247 12.27 -1.50 15.42
CA ILE A 247 11.01 -0.77 15.38
C ILE A 247 10.02 -1.43 16.35
N GLY A 248 9.45 -0.67 17.27
CA GLY A 248 8.42 -1.15 18.21
C GLY A 248 7.04 -1.22 17.58
N ALA A 249 6.72 -0.25 16.73
CA ALA A 249 5.58 -0.27 15.81
C ALA A 249 5.80 0.74 14.67
N HIS A 250 5.12 0.54 13.55
CA HIS A 250 5.19 1.43 12.38
C HIS A 250 3.78 1.81 11.92
N PHE A 251 3.55 3.11 11.76
CA PHE A 251 2.33 3.66 11.20
C PHE A 251 2.67 4.53 9.99
N GLU A 252 2.00 4.32 8.87
CA GLU A 252 2.22 5.10 7.67
C GLU A 252 0.93 5.81 7.26
N LEU A 253 0.96 7.15 7.27
CA LEU A 253 -0.11 7.95 6.68
C LEU A 253 0.19 8.15 5.20
N HIS A 254 -0.80 7.84 4.36
CA HIS A 254 -0.66 7.96 2.92
C HIS A 254 -1.96 8.42 2.25
N ILE A 255 -1.90 8.97 1.06
CA ILE A 255 -3.08 9.12 0.21
C ILE A 255 -3.52 7.73 -0.31
N GLU A 256 -4.81 7.55 -0.58
CA GLU A 256 -5.32 6.26 -1.05
C GLU A 256 -4.73 5.82 -2.40
N GLN A 257 -4.31 6.75 -3.24
CA GLN A 257 -3.90 6.54 -4.64
C GLN A 257 -4.99 5.86 -5.48
N GLY A 258 -6.22 5.94 -5.03
CA GLY A 258 -7.39 5.32 -5.61
C GLY A 258 -8.67 6.11 -5.27
N PRO A 259 -9.79 5.78 -5.91
CA PRO A 259 -11.01 6.58 -5.81
C PRO A 259 -12.04 6.05 -4.79
N ILE A 260 -11.71 5.05 -3.97
CA ILE A 260 -12.70 4.33 -3.14
C ILE A 260 -13.23 5.25 -2.04
N LEU A 261 -12.33 5.90 -1.29
CA LEU A 261 -12.71 6.81 -0.20
C LEU A 261 -13.51 8.00 -0.74
N GLU A 262 -13.05 8.62 -1.83
CA GLU A 262 -13.75 9.75 -2.42
C GLU A 262 -15.15 9.36 -2.91
N LYS A 263 -15.29 8.27 -3.66
CA LYS A 263 -16.57 7.77 -4.16
C LYS A 263 -17.54 7.33 -3.06
N SER A 264 -17.03 6.82 -1.96
CA SER A 264 -17.85 6.42 -0.79
C SER A 264 -18.11 7.55 0.20
N ASN A 265 -17.58 8.76 -0.04
CA ASN A 265 -17.52 9.87 0.93
C ASN A 265 -16.82 9.46 2.24
N GLY A 266 -15.89 8.50 2.16
CA GLY A 266 -15.02 8.09 3.27
C GLY A 266 -14.00 9.18 3.58
N LYS A 267 -13.58 9.24 4.84
CA LYS A 267 -12.55 10.21 5.30
C LYS A 267 -11.27 9.51 5.72
N ILE A 268 -11.38 8.30 6.23
CA ILE A 268 -10.23 7.51 6.72
C ILE A 268 -10.39 6.05 6.27
N GLY A 269 -9.35 5.54 5.65
CA GLY A 269 -9.13 4.12 5.44
C GLY A 269 -8.18 3.54 6.49
N ALA A 270 -8.67 2.61 7.32
CA ALA A 270 -7.80 1.80 8.17
C ALA A 270 -7.27 0.63 7.32
N VAL A 271 -5.99 0.68 6.97
CA VAL A 271 -5.42 -0.28 6.03
C VAL A 271 -5.06 -1.57 6.76
N GLU A 272 -5.66 -2.67 6.32
CA GLU A 272 -5.49 -4.00 6.91
C GLU A 272 -4.38 -4.83 6.26
N GLY A 273 -3.82 -4.34 5.15
CA GLY A 273 -2.77 -5.02 4.43
C GLY A 273 -2.56 -4.49 3.03
N VAL A 274 -1.71 -5.17 2.28
CA VAL A 274 -1.38 -4.87 0.88
C VAL A 274 -1.64 -6.10 0.03
N GLN A 275 -2.25 -5.92 -1.13
CA GLN A 275 -2.58 -7.03 -2.04
C GLN A 275 -1.33 -7.71 -2.60
N ALA A 276 -1.47 -9.00 -2.91
CA ALA A 276 -0.47 -9.74 -3.67
C ALA A 276 -0.40 -9.26 -5.11
N TYR A 277 0.80 -9.33 -5.69
CA TYR A 277 0.96 -9.16 -7.14
C TYR A 277 2.02 -10.10 -7.70
N ARG A 278 1.85 -10.46 -8.98
CA ARG A 278 2.84 -11.16 -9.78
C ARG A 278 2.96 -10.52 -11.14
N TRP A 279 4.20 -10.29 -11.55
CA TRP A 279 4.51 -9.76 -12.87
C TRP A 279 5.13 -10.85 -13.73
N PHE A 280 4.64 -10.93 -14.93
CA PHE A 280 5.14 -11.88 -15.91
C PHE A 280 5.53 -11.18 -17.21
N ILE A 281 6.53 -11.74 -17.89
CA ILE A 281 6.80 -11.47 -19.29
C ILE A 281 6.25 -12.65 -20.10
N ILE A 282 5.24 -12.37 -20.89
CA ILE A 282 4.58 -13.34 -21.76
C ILE A 282 5.15 -13.21 -23.16
N THR A 283 5.66 -14.31 -23.72
CA THR A 283 6.17 -14.34 -25.09
C THR A 283 5.32 -15.25 -25.96
N VAL A 284 4.78 -14.69 -27.04
CA VAL A 284 4.02 -15.41 -28.06
C VAL A 284 4.88 -15.55 -29.32
N LYS A 285 5.16 -16.79 -29.73
CA LYS A 285 5.93 -17.13 -30.92
C LYS A 285 5.05 -17.82 -31.95
N GLY A 286 4.92 -17.20 -33.10
CA GLY A 286 4.26 -17.68 -34.31
C GLY A 286 5.24 -17.69 -35.47
N ALA A 287 4.79 -17.24 -36.67
CA ALA A 287 5.60 -17.13 -37.86
C ALA A 287 5.23 -15.89 -38.69
N ASP A 288 6.26 -15.16 -39.11
CA ASP A 288 6.05 -14.01 -40.01
C ASP A 288 5.50 -14.48 -41.36
N CYS A 289 4.55 -13.74 -41.90
CA CYS A 289 4.06 -13.98 -43.25
C CYS A 289 3.53 -12.71 -43.92
N HIS A 290 3.39 -12.73 -45.23
CA HIS A 290 2.86 -11.60 -45.97
C HIS A 290 1.34 -11.47 -45.73
N THR A 291 0.88 -10.28 -45.34
CA THR A 291 -0.53 -10.03 -44.95
C THR A 291 -1.52 -10.32 -46.08
N GLY A 292 -1.18 -9.99 -47.34
CA GLY A 292 -2.10 -10.10 -48.46
C GLY A 292 -2.11 -11.46 -49.17
N THR A 293 -1.03 -12.26 -49.05
CA THR A 293 -0.91 -13.55 -49.76
C THR A 293 -1.10 -14.78 -48.88
N THR A 294 -1.15 -14.61 -47.58
CA THR A 294 -1.36 -15.71 -46.61
C THR A 294 -2.76 -15.60 -46.00
N ASP A 295 -3.63 -16.57 -46.26
CA ASP A 295 -4.96 -16.64 -45.68
C ASP A 295 -4.91 -16.94 -44.16
N PHE A 296 -6.02 -16.71 -43.46
CA PHE A 296 -6.09 -16.85 -42.00
C PHE A 296 -5.76 -18.26 -41.53
N GLN A 297 -6.14 -19.32 -42.25
CA GLN A 297 -5.91 -20.71 -41.87
C GLN A 297 -4.42 -21.08 -41.89
N ASN A 298 -3.63 -20.37 -42.69
CA ASN A 298 -2.21 -20.61 -42.87
C ASN A 298 -1.30 -19.70 -42.03
N ARG A 299 -1.88 -18.82 -41.17
CA ARG A 299 -1.13 -17.91 -40.27
C ARG A 299 -0.84 -18.55 -38.93
N SER A 300 0.33 -18.23 -38.37
CA SER A 300 0.66 -18.31 -36.95
C SER A 300 0.81 -16.90 -36.44
N ASP A 301 -0.32 -16.17 -36.27
CA ASP A 301 -0.36 -14.75 -36.01
C ASP A 301 -0.17 -14.48 -34.52
N ALA A 302 1.08 -14.14 -34.13
CA ALA A 302 1.42 -13.88 -32.73
C ALA A 302 0.72 -12.65 -32.16
N MET A 303 0.43 -11.62 -32.99
CA MET A 303 -0.25 -10.42 -32.50
C MET A 303 -1.73 -10.68 -32.24
N LEU A 304 -2.42 -11.41 -33.12
CA LEU A 304 -3.82 -11.78 -32.89
C LEU A 304 -3.96 -12.64 -31.62
N ILE A 305 -3.05 -13.60 -31.43
CA ILE A 305 -3.05 -14.41 -30.19
C ILE A 305 -2.78 -13.52 -28.98
N ALA A 306 -1.74 -12.68 -29.00
CA ALA A 306 -1.45 -11.78 -27.87
C ALA A 306 -2.66 -10.90 -27.48
N ALA A 307 -3.38 -10.34 -28.48
CA ALA A 307 -4.57 -9.54 -28.21
C ALA A 307 -5.67 -10.36 -27.52
N LYS A 308 -5.89 -11.62 -27.92
CA LYS A 308 -6.83 -12.54 -27.27
C LYS A 308 -6.41 -12.85 -25.83
N LEU A 309 -5.11 -13.12 -25.59
CA LEU A 309 -4.59 -13.41 -24.25
C LEU A 309 -4.76 -12.21 -23.31
N ILE A 310 -4.47 -10.99 -23.79
CA ILE A 310 -4.63 -9.75 -23.00
C ILE A 310 -6.12 -9.55 -22.63
N LEU A 311 -7.02 -9.66 -23.58
CA LEU A 311 -8.45 -9.54 -23.31
C LEU A 311 -8.95 -10.63 -22.36
N HIS A 312 -8.50 -11.87 -22.56
CA HIS A 312 -8.88 -13.00 -21.72
C HIS A 312 -8.37 -12.83 -20.27
N SER A 313 -7.14 -12.35 -20.08
CA SER A 313 -6.60 -12.10 -18.74
C SER A 313 -7.43 -11.08 -17.97
N HIS A 314 -7.88 -9.99 -18.63
CA HIS A 314 -8.78 -9.01 -18.04
C HIS A 314 -10.14 -9.64 -17.63
N ASN A 315 -10.76 -10.43 -18.51
CA ASN A 315 -12.04 -11.05 -18.24
C ASN A 315 -11.95 -12.06 -17.07
N LYS A 316 -10.93 -12.93 -17.11
CA LYS A 316 -10.72 -13.95 -16.06
C LYS A 316 -10.41 -13.30 -14.70
N ALA A 317 -9.58 -12.26 -14.67
CA ALA A 317 -9.33 -11.49 -13.46
C ALA A 317 -10.61 -10.87 -12.90
N THR A 318 -11.46 -10.28 -13.76
CA THR A 318 -12.75 -9.72 -13.35
C THR A 318 -13.68 -10.78 -12.75
N GLU A 319 -13.76 -11.99 -13.34
CA GLU A 319 -14.55 -13.11 -12.83
C GLU A 319 -14.14 -13.52 -11.41
N LEU A 320 -12.83 -13.47 -11.10
CA LEU A 320 -12.28 -13.85 -9.80
C LEU A 320 -12.14 -12.68 -8.81
N GLY A 321 -12.61 -11.48 -9.17
CA GLY A 321 -12.44 -10.27 -8.33
C GLY A 321 -10.99 -9.82 -8.20
N CYS A 322 -10.17 -10.16 -9.18
CA CYS A 322 -8.75 -9.78 -9.31
C CYS A 322 -8.56 -8.63 -10.29
N LEU A 323 -7.30 -8.17 -10.41
CA LEU A 323 -6.91 -7.22 -11.45
C LEU A 323 -5.89 -7.86 -12.38
N ALA A 324 -5.94 -7.49 -13.67
CA ALA A 324 -4.94 -7.83 -14.68
C ALA A 324 -4.69 -6.65 -15.59
N SER A 325 -3.42 -6.36 -15.92
CA SER A 325 -3.06 -5.31 -16.86
C SER A 325 -1.81 -5.63 -17.67
N THR A 326 -1.68 -4.99 -18.84
CA THR A 326 -0.53 -5.05 -19.72
C THR A 326 -0.02 -3.63 -19.95
N GLY A 327 1.18 -3.33 -19.42
CA GLY A 327 1.80 -2.01 -19.55
C GLY A 327 2.85 -1.90 -20.67
N ILE A 328 3.44 -3.03 -21.08
CA ILE A 328 4.49 -3.07 -22.10
C ILE A 328 4.11 -4.09 -23.17
N LEU A 329 4.26 -3.72 -24.44
CA LEU A 329 4.09 -4.63 -25.58
C LEU A 329 5.13 -4.32 -26.65
N THR A 330 5.83 -5.36 -27.10
CA THR A 330 6.79 -5.29 -28.19
C THR A 330 6.49 -6.37 -29.22
N LEU A 331 6.74 -6.09 -30.48
CA LEU A 331 6.52 -7.04 -31.59
C LEU A 331 7.64 -6.98 -32.64
N LYS A 332 7.80 -8.06 -33.37
CA LYS A 332 8.72 -8.15 -34.52
C LYS A 332 7.99 -8.83 -35.68
N PRO A 333 8.27 -8.41 -36.94
CA PRO A 333 9.27 -7.41 -37.39
C PRO A 333 8.79 -5.94 -37.28
N GLY A 334 7.53 -5.65 -37.07
CA GLY A 334 7.04 -4.27 -36.97
C GLY A 334 6.83 -3.62 -38.35
N SER A 335 6.28 -4.37 -39.30
CA SER A 335 6.00 -3.92 -40.68
C SER A 335 4.49 -4.01 -40.93
N THR A 336 3.91 -2.98 -41.58
CA THR A 336 2.48 -2.87 -41.82
C THR A 336 1.91 -4.03 -42.67
N ASN A 337 2.70 -4.57 -43.62
CA ASN A 337 2.26 -5.64 -44.52
C ASN A 337 2.80 -7.00 -44.14
N THR A 338 3.30 -7.19 -42.94
CA THR A 338 3.80 -8.46 -42.41
C THR A 338 3.03 -8.84 -41.15
N VAL A 339 2.44 -10.02 -41.12
CA VAL A 339 1.86 -10.61 -39.89
C VAL A 339 3.01 -10.92 -38.95
N PRO A 340 3.00 -10.40 -37.69
CA PRO A 340 4.10 -10.60 -36.78
C PRO A 340 4.19 -12.03 -36.26
N GLY A 341 5.39 -12.63 -36.34
CA GLY A 341 5.68 -13.94 -35.77
C GLY A 341 6.17 -13.89 -34.30
N PHE A 342 6.40 -12.71 -33.75
CA PHE A 342 6.86 -12.57 -32.37
C PHE A 342 6.18 -11.38 -31.69
N VAL A 343 5.58 -11.65 -30.51
CA VAL A 343 5.07 -10.62 -29.59
C VAL A 343 5.52 -10.95 -28.17
N GLN A 344 5.91 -9.94 -27.44
CA GLN A 344 6.18 -10.02 -26.00
C GLN A 344 5.41 -8.93 -25.28
N PHE A 345 4.74 -9.27 -24.17
CA PHE A 345 4.02 -8.30 -23.36
C PHE A 345 4.19 -8.58 -21.86
N SER A 346 4.09 -7.53 -21.03
CA SER A 346 4.03 -7.66 -19.58
C SER A 346 2.62 -8.00 -19.13
N LEU A 347 2.50 -8.82 -18.10
CA LEU A 347 1.23 -9.14 -17.45
C LEU A 347 1.38 -8.94 -15.94
N ASP A 348 0.68 -7.94 -15.40
CA ASP A 348 0.56 -7.67 -13.98
C ASP A 348 -0.76 -8.27 -13.47
N LEU A 349 -0.67 -9.20 -12.54
CA LEU A 349 -1.81 -9.85 -11.87
C LEU A 349 -1.82 -9.46 -10.40
N ARG A 350 -3.00 -9.04 -9.87
CA ARG A 350 -3.14 -8.62 -8.47
C ARG A 350 -4.38 -9.20 -7.82
N SER A 351 -4.26 -9.57 -6.52
CA SER A 351 -5.37 -10.05 -5.69
C SER A 351 -5.13 -9.70 -4.21
N ARG A 352 -6.20 -9.54 -3.45
CA ARG A 352 -6.12 -9.38 -1.98
C ARG A 352 -5.60 -10.62 -1.27
N GLU A 353 -5.69 -11.79 -1.91
CA GLU A 353 -5.33 -13.08 -1.33
C GLU A 353 -4.42 -13.87 -2.27
N ASP A 354 -3.35 -14.45 -1.73
CA ASP A 354 -2.39 -15.26 -2.48
C ASP A 354 -3.03 -16.47 -3.14
N ALA A 355 -3.98 -17.13 -2.45
CA ALA A 355 -4.67 -18.32 -2.96
C ALA A 355 -5.51 -17.99 -4.21
N VAL A 356 -6.18 -16.83 -4.21
CA VAL A 356 -6.98 -16.38 -5.36
C VAL A 356 -6.06 -15.96 -6.52
N LEU A 357 -4.93 -15.29 -6.21
CA LEU A 357 -3.93 -14.95 -7.21
C LEU A 357 -3.33 -16.19 -7.87
N LEU A 358 -3.02 -17.23 -7.10
CA LEU A 358 -2.53 -18.51 -7.62
C LEU A 358 -3.57 -19.18 -8.52
N THR A 359 -4.84 -19.19 -8.11
CA THR A 359 -5.95 -19.72 -8.92
C THR A 359 -6.07 -18.99 -10.26
N LEU A 360 -5.96 -17.65 -10.25
CA LEU A 360 -5.96 -16.84 -11.48
C LEU A 360 -4.78 -17.21 -12.39
N GLU A 361 -3.57 -17.28 -11.84
CA GLU A 361 -2.36 -17.62 -12.58
C GLU A 361 -2.46 -19.00 -13.23
N GLU A 362 -2.88 -20.03 -12.49
CA GLU A 362 -3.03 -21.39 -12.98
C GLU A 362 -4.07 -21.47 -14.10
N ALA A 363 -5.23 -20.85 -13.91
CA ALA A 363 -6.27 -20.79 -14.93
C ALA A 363 -5.79 -20.09 -16.20
N LEU A 364 -5.08 -18.95 -16.07
CA LEU A 364 -4.54 -18.23 -17.22
C LEU A 364 -3.45 -19.01 -17.95
N LYS A 365 -2.62 -19.78 -17.25
CA LYS A 365 -1.60 -20.64 -17.89
C LYS A 365 -2.24 -21.73 -18.75
N GLU A 366 -3.30 -22.36 -18.26
CA GLU A 366 -4.07 -23.35 -18.99
C GLU A 366 -4.80 -22.72 -20.18
N ASP A 367 -5.57 -21.67 -19.94
CA ASP A 367 -6.37 -20.98 -20.96
C ASP A 367 -5.48 -20.39 -22.07
N PHE A 368 -4.31 -19.82 -21.74
CA PHE A 368 -3.37 -19.27 -22.72
C PHE A 368 -2.82 -20.34 -23.65
N ALA A 369 -2.54 -21.54 -23.13
CA ALA A 369 -2.09 -22.66 -23.96
C ALA A 369 -3.19 -23.08 -24.96
N GLN A 370 -4.43 -23.16 -24.53
CA GLN A 370 -5.58 -23.51 -25.35
C GLN A 370 -5.88 -22.43 -26.41
N ILE A 371 -5.91 -21.15 -26.03
CA ILE A 371 -6.10 -20.02 -26.95
C ILE A 371 -4.99 -20.00 -28.01
N ALA A 372 -3.74 -20.21 -27.62
CA ALA A 372 -2.61 -20.23 -28.53
C ALA A 372 -2.64 -21.42 -29.49
N ALA A 373 -3.17 -22.58 -29.07
CA ALA A 373 -3.41 -23.74 -29.93
C ALA A 373 -4.60 -23.54 -30.89
N GLY A 374 -5.38 -22.48 -30.72
CA GLY A 374 -6.58 -22.19 -31.47
C GLY A 374 -7.82 -22.95 -30.99
N GLU A 375 -7.82 -23.42 -29.74
CA GLU A 375 -8.97 -24.03 -29.07
C GLU A 375 -9.93 -22.95 -28.53
N ASP A 376 -11.23 -23.26 -28.41
CA ASP A 376 -12.22 -22.29 -27.96
C ASP A 376 -12.27 -22.24 -26.44
N THR A 377 -11.81 -21.14 -25.87
CA THR A 377 -11.94 -20.83 -24.44
C THR A 377 -12.84 -19.62 -24.29
N GLY A 378 -14.11 -19.86 -23.95
CA GLY A 378 -15.07 -18.80 -23.67
C GLY A 378 -15.47 -17.92 -24.85
N GLY A 379 -15.51 -18.46 -26.08
CA GLY A 379 -16.00 -17.75 -27.28
C GLY A 379 -15.01 -16.76 -27.92
N LEU A 380 -13.79 -16.60 -27.40
CA LEU A 380 -12.77 -15.71 -27.97
C LEU A 380 -12.25 -16.21 -29.31
N ASN A 381 -12.26 -17.52 -29.57
CA ASN A 381 -11.86 -18.10 -30.85
C ASN A 381 -12.94 -18.02 -31.94
N THR A 382 -14.18 -17.68 -31.60
CA THR A 382 -15.21 -17.36 -32.60
C THR A 382 -14.95 -16.00 -33.28
N LEU A 383 -14.05 -15.17 -32.73
CA LEU A 383 -13.58 -13.93 -33.33
C LEU A 383 -12.42 -14.23 -34.30
N GLY A 384 -12.74 -14.82 -35.42
CA GLY A 384 -11.79 -15.04 -36.50
C GLY A 384 -11.56 -16.52 -36.82
N THR A 385 -10.93 -16.75 -37.97
CA THR A 385 -10.64 -18.09 -38.49
C THR A 385 -9.47 -18.71 -37.70
N LYS A 386 -9.62 -19.98 -37.34
CA LYS A 386 -8.53 -20.77 -36.73
C LYS A 386 -7.30 -20.79 -37.61
N GLY A 387 -6.18 -20.29 -37.09
CA GLY A 387 -4.87 -20.37 -37.73
C GLY A 387 -4.09 -21.64 -37.32
N ARG A 388 -2.77 -21.66 -37.59
CA ARG A 388 -1.88 -22.78 -37.23
C ARG A 388 -1.46 -22.80 -35.77
N GLY A 389 -1.92 -21.82 -34.98
CA GLY A 389 -1.55 -21.66 -33.58
C GLY A 389 -0.17 -20.99 -33.38
N CYS A 390 0.13 -20.72 -32.11
CA CYS A 390 1.39 -20.11 -31.64
C CYS A 390 1.88 -20.83 -30.38
N LYS A 391 3.16 -20.64 -30.05
CA LYS A 391 3.73 -21.09 -28.77
C LYS A 391 3.74 -19.94 -27.77
N VAL A 392 3.23 -20.18 -26.55
CA VAL A 392 3.28 -19.22 -25.43
C VAL A 392 4.29 -19.68 -24.39
N THR A 393 5.06 -18.74 -23.85
CA THR A 393 5.96 -18.98 -22.72
C THR A 393 5.82 -17.88 -21.68
N TRP A 394 5.95 -18.26 -20.41
CA TRP A 394 5.86 -17.41 -19.25
C TRP A 394 7.22 -17.26 -18.58
N GLN A 395 7.57 -16.04 -18.19
CA GLN A 395 8.72 -15.76 -17.34
C GLN A 395 8.21 -14.91 -16.17
N LEU A 396 8.43 -15.38 -14.94
CA LEU A 396 8.15 -14.61 -13.73
C LEU A 396 9.20 -13.51 -13.60
N ASP A 397 8.75 -12.28 -13.42
CA ASP A 397 9.60 -11.10 -13.27
C ASP A 397 9.60 -10.58 -11.82
N ALA A 398 8.42 -10.55 -11.18
CA ALA A 398 8.28 -10.21 -9.77
C ALA A 398 7.17 -11.02 -9.10
N ASP A 399 7.35 -11.31 -7.80
CA ASP A 399 6.39 -11.97 -6.92
C ASP A 399 6.39 -11.28 -5.56
N SER A 400 5.24 -10.76 -5.15
CA SER A 400 5.03 -10.14 -3.85
C SER A 400 3.78 -10.73 -3.21
N PRO A 401 3.92 -11.50 -2.12
CA PRO A 401 2.76 -12.08 -1.45
C PRO A 401 1.91 -11.00 -0.77
N ALA A 402 0.64 -11.33 -0.53
CA ALA A 402 -0.25 -10.49 0.24
C ALA A 402 0.30 -10.26 1.66
N THR A 403 0.28 -9.02 2.08
CA THR A 403 0.75 -8.63 3.41
C THR A 403 -0.46 -8.32 4.28
N LYS A 404 -0.53 -8.91 5.47
CA LYS A 404 -1.53 -8.57 6.51
C LYS A 404 -0.87 -7.76 7.60
N PHE A 405 -1.51 -6.67 7.99
CA PHE A 405 -1.03 -5.81 9.06
C PHE A 405 -1.50 -6.26 10.44
N ASN A 406 -0.94 -5.65 11.48
CA ASN A 406 -1.20 -6.00 12.87
C ASN A 406 -2.58 -5.49 13.32
N GLU A 407 -3.42 -6.36 13.86
CA GLU A 407 -4.79 -6.04 14.24
C GLU A 407 -4.87 -5.00 15.39
N ASP A 408 -3.90 -4.99 16.34
CA ASP A 408 -3.87 -3.98 17.40
C ASP A 408 -3.59 -2.60 16.81
N CYS A 409 -2.65 -2.50 15.83
CA CYS A 409 -2.38 -1.26 15.12
C CYS A 409 -3.59 -0.79 14.31
N ILE A 410 -4.26 -1.69 13.59
CA ILE A 410 -5.48 -1.37 12.82
C ILE A 410 -6.56 -0.82 13.75
N ARG A 411 -6.79 -1.47 14.91
CA ARG A 411 -7.77 -0.99 15.91
C ARG A 411 -7.41 0.38 16.47
N CYS A 412 -6.12 0.67 16.68
CA CYS A 412 -5.68 2.01 17.10
C CYS A 412 -6.05 3.07 16.05
N VAL A 413 -5.87 2.76 14.76
CA VAL A 413 -6.26 3.65 13.66
C VAL A 413 -7.79 3.85 13.64
N GLU A 414 -8.56 2.75 13.66
CA GLU A 414 -10.02 2.82 13.64
C GLU A 414 -10.60 3.62 14.82
N GLN A 415 -10.09 3.37 16.04
CA GLN A 415 -10.58 4.08 17.23
C GLN A 415 -10.22 5.56 17.16
N SER A 416 -9.01 5.90 16.73
CA SER A 416 -8.59 7.30 16.56
C SER A 416 -9.42 8.04 15.51
N ALA A 417 -9.77 7.36 14.43
CA ALA A 417 -10.67 7.90 13.40
C ALA A 417 -12.10 8.08 13.93
N LYS A 418 -12.62 7.13 14.71
CA LYS A 418 -13.94 7.22 15.35
C LYS A 418 -14.02 8.40 16.31
N ASP A 419 -13.01 8.61 17.13
CA ASP A 419 -12.96 9.71 18.07
C ASP A 419 -12.86 11.08 17.38
N MET A 420 -12.13 11.16 16.27
CA MET A 420 -12.04 12.39 15.49
C MET A 420 -13.35 12.74 14.79
N LEU A 421 -14.04 11.75 14.21
CA LEU A 421 -15.23 11.94 13.38
C LEU A 421 -16.54 11.88 14.16
N GLY A 422 -16.53 11.34 15.38
CA GLY A 422 -17.73 11.23 16.22
C GLY A 422 -18.85 10.42 15.55
N ALA A 423 -20.07 10.97 15.52
CA ALA A 423 -21.24 10.27 14.97
C ALA A 423 -21.11 9.91 13.48
N SER A 424 -20.30 10.61 12.72
CA SER A 424 -20.08 10.35 11.28
C SER A 424 -19.16 9.16 11.02
N SER A 425 -18.51 8.62 12.05
CA SER A 425 -17.50 7.56 11.90
C SER A 425 -18.02 6.28 11.23
N SER A 426 -19.28 5.90 11.48
CA SER A 426 -19.88 4.67 10.96
C SER A 426 -19.96 4.60 9.41
N THR A 427 -19.93 5.75 8.75
CA THR A 427 -20.02 5.85 7.27
C THR A 427 -18.74 6.39 6.64
N GLN A 428 -17.84 6.96 7.44
CA GLN A 428 -16.65 7.66 6.94
C GLN A 428 -15.32 6.97 7.30
N VAL A 429 -15.36 5.90 8.07
CA VAL A 429 -14.20 5.03 8.37
C VAL A 429 -14.45 3.66 7.79
N GLN A 430 -13.51 3.14 7.03
CA GLN A 430 -13.62 1.80 6.45
C GLN A 430 -12.28 1.07 6.48
N ARG A 431 -12.31 -0.25 6.61
CA ARG A 431 -11.13 -1.09 6.40
C ARG A 431 -10.84 -1.21 4.91
N MET A 432 -9.56 -1.17 4.56
CA MET A 432 -9.13 -1.21 3.17
C MET A 432 -7.86 -2.07 3.03
N THR A 433 -7.71 -2.68 1.86
CA THR A 433 -6.46 -3.31 1.43
C THR A 433 -5.79 -2.39 0.43
N SER A 434 -4.50 -2.05 0.61
CA SER A 434 -3.77 -1.24 -0.36
C SER A 434 -3.60 -1.97 -1.69
N GLY A 435 -3.83 -1.25 -2.77
CA GLY A 435 -3.53 -1.69 -4.13
C GLY A 435 -2.06 -1.46 -4.54
N ALA A 436 -1.33 -0.62 -3.80
CA ALA A 436 0.06 -0.26 -4.04
C ALA A 436 0.99 -0.88 -3.00
N GLY A 437 2.28 -1.05 -3.34
CA GLY A 437 3.34 -1.37 -2.38
C GLY A 437 3.69 -0.12 -1.57
N HIS A 438 4.16 -0.33 -0.32
CA HIS A 438 4.64 0.71 0.58
C HIS A 438 5.74 0.13 1.47
N ASP A 439 6.57 0.95 2.09
CA ASP A 439 7.59 0.50 3.04
C ASP A 439 6.99 -0.31 4.20
N SER A 440 5.72 -0.07 4.52
CA SER A 440 4.92 -0.85 5.47
C SER A 440 4.85 -2.35 5.17
N VAL A 441 5.02 -2.77 3.90
CA VAL A 441 5.13 -4.20 3.52
C VAL A 441 6.35 -4.85 4.18
N TYR A 442 7.47 -4.14 4.18
CA TYR A 442 8.71 -4.66 4.76
C TYR A 442 8.79 -4.47 6.26
N THR A 443 8.31 -3.34 6.79
CA THR A 443 8.30 -3.12 8.24
C THR A 443 7.42 -4.12 8.96
N SER A 444 6.27 -4.51 8.37
CA SER A 444 5.34 -5.50 8.94
C SER A 444 5.94 -6.89 9.15
N ARG A 445 7.07 -7.20 8.50
CA ARG A 445 7.75 -8.50 8.66
C ARG A 445 8.46 -8.62 10.02
N HIS A 446 8.78 -7.50 10.66
CA HIS A 446 9.56 -7.47 11.90
C HIS A 446 8.95 -6.60 13.00
N ALA A 447 7.93 -5.80 12.70
CA ALA A 447 7.28 -4.91 13.65
C ALA A 447 5.76 -4.86 13.42
N PRO A 448 4.95 -4.68 14.48
CA PRO A 448 3.54 -4.37 14.34
C PRO A 448 3.36 -3.11 13.47
N THR A 449 2.58 -3.24 12.40
CA THR A 449 2.44 -2.20 11.38
C THR A 449 0.98 -2.02 10.99
N SER A 450 0.57 -0.79 10.67
CA SER A 450 -0.67 -0.44 9.97
C SER A 450 -0.48 0.85 9.18
N MET A 451 -1.41 1.14 8.27
CA MET A 451 -1.43 2.37 7.49
C MET A 451 -2.76 3.08 7.62
N ILE A 452 -2.73 4.37 7.32
CA ILE A 452 -3.89 5.26 7.34
C ILE A 452 -4.03 5.84 5.93
N PHE A 453 -5.15 5.59 5.26
CA PHE A 453 -5.43 6.24 3.99
C PHE A 453 -6.35 7.46 4.16
N VAL A 454 -6.07 8.49 3.38
CA VAL A 454 -6.93 9.66 3.20
C VAL A 454 -7.31 9.83 1.73
N PRO A 455 -8.49 10.39 1.42
CA PRO A 455 -8.91 10.58 0.04
C PRO A 455 -7.97 11.51 -0.72
N CYS A 456 -7.69 11.17 -1.96
CA CYS A 456 -7.08 12.07 -2.94
C CYS A 456 -8.06 12.33 -4.09
N ARG A 457 -7.96 13.51 -4.69
CA ARG A 457 -8.88 13.96 -5.75
C ARG A 457 -8.85 13.04 -6.95
N ASP A 458 -10.02 12.53 -7.36
CA ASP A 458 -10.23 11.60 -8.49
C ASP A 458 -9.44 10.28 -8.36
N GLY A 459 -8.86 10.00 -7.18
CA GLY A 459 -7.97 8.85 -6.98
C GLY A 459 -6.65 8.94 -7.74
N VAL A 460 -6.25 10.14 -8.19
CA VAL A 460 -5.06 10.35 -9.01
C VAL A 460 -3.81 10.35 -8.14
N SER A 461 -2.82 9.54 -8.51
CA SER A 461 -1.45 9.53 -7.99
C SER A 461 -0.43 9.30 -9.12
N HIS A 462 0.87 9.46 -8.85
CA HIS A 462 1.96 9.41 -9.85
C HIS A 462 1.73 10.38 -11.03
N ASN A 463 1.12 11.52 -10.73
CA ASN A 463 0.72 12.53 -11.69
C ASN A 463 0.91 13.92 -11.08
N PRO A 464 1.35 14.93 -11.85
CA PRO A 464 1.49 16.29 -11.36
C PRO A 464 0.21 16.88 -10.74
N ALA A 465 -0.97 16.44 -11.21
CA ALA A 465 -2.27 16.88 -10.72
C ALA A 465 -2.80 16.13 -9.48
N GLU A 466 -2.00 15.27 -8.86
CA GLU A 466 -2.30 14.64 -7.58
C GLU A 466 -2.63 15.71 -6.53
N TYR A 467 -3.71 15.51 -5.79
CA TYR A 467 -4.15 16.50 -4.82
C TYR A 467 -4.87 15.87 -3.63
N CYS A 468 -4.42 16.21 -2.43
CA CYS A 468 -5.11 15.97 -1.18
C CYS A 468 -5.34 17.31 -0.48
N ASN A 469 -6.56 17.61 -0.04
CA ASN A 469 -6.87 18.90 0.56
C ASN A 469 -6.39 19.00 2.01
N LEU A 470 -6.31 20.22 2.52
CA LEU A 470 -5.87 20.53 3.89
C LEU A 470 -6.65 19.75 4.95
N GLU A 471 -7.97 19.60 4.75
CA GLU A 471 -8.82 18.87 5.69
C GLU A 471 -8.44 17.40 5.77
N ASN A 472 -8.29 16.74 4.61
CA ASN A 472 -7.95 15.32 4.54
C ASN A 472 -6.53 15.05 5.06
N CYS A 473 -5.55 15.88 4.70
CA CYS A 473 -4.19 15.81 5.27
C CYS A 473 -4.22 15.92 6.80
N GLY A 474 -4.96 16.91 7.31
CA GLY A 474 -5.11 17.12 8.75
C GLY A 474 -5.88 16.00 9.45
N ASN A 475 -6.89 15.42 8.81
CA ASN A 475 -7.62 14.27 9.38
C ASN A 475 -6.69 13.04 9.50
N GLY A 476 -5.92 12.75 8.47
CA GLY A 476 -4.94 11.66 8.51
C GLY A 476 -3.90 11.84 9.62
N ALA A 477 -3.32 13.03 9.73
CA ALA A 477 -2.33 13.35 10.77
C ALA A 477 -2.92 13.30 12.20
N GLN A 478 -4.17 13.73 12.38
CA GLN A 478 -4.87 13.60 13.68
C GLN A 478 -5.08 12.12 14.06
N VAL A 479 -5.44 11.28 13.09
CA VAL A 479 -5.60 9.84 13.32
C VAL A 479 -4.24 9.19 13.60
N LEU A 480 -3.19 9.60 12.90
CA LEU A 480 -1.81 9.13 13.14
C LEU A 480 -1.36 9.43 14.57
N LEU A 481 -1.55 10.66 15.06
CA LEU A 481 -1.27 11.04 16.45
C LEU A 481 -2.03 10.13 17.44
N GLY A 482 -3.33 9.96 17.23
CA GLY A 482 -4.17 9.14 18.10
C GLY A 482 -3.77 7.66 18.08
N ALA A 483 -3.40 7.12 16.92
CA ALA A 483 -2.95 5.72 16.76
C ALA A 483 -1.63 5.47 17.49
N ILE A 484 -0.65 6.37 17.34
CA ILE A 484 0.64 6.30 18.03
C ILE A 484 0.45 6.31 19.54
N LEU A 485 -0.34 7.26 20.08
CA LEU A 485 -0.58 7.37 21.52
C LEU A 485 -1.30 6.16 22.09
N ARG A 486 -2.29 5.62 21.40
CA ARG A 486 -3.00 4.38 21.80
C ARG A 486 -2.10 3.18 21.81
N TYR A 487 -1.28 3.06 20.76
CA TYR A 487 -0.39 1.91 20.66
C TYR A 487 0.73 1.96 21.72
N ASP A 488 1.21 3.17 22.07
CA ASP A 488 2.14 3.38 23.18
C ASP A 488 1.56 2.88 24.52
N GLN A 489 0.26 3.13 24.79
CA GLN A 489 -0.42 2.58 25.96
C GLN A 489 -0.53 1.04 25.91
N ILE A 490 -0.90 0.47 24.77
CA ILE A 490 -0.96 -0.99 24.61
C ILE A 490 0.39 -1.62 24.92
N ARG A 491 1.49 -1.00 24.49
CA ARG A 491 2.85 -1.45 24.79
C ARG A 491 3.15 -1.36 26.28
N ALA A 492 2.81 -0.23 26.92
CA ALA A 492 3.00 -0.05 28.34
C ALA A 492 2.24 -1.10 29.18
N GLU A 493 1.00 -1.41 28.81
CA GLU A 493 0.19 -2.43 29.48
C GLU A 493 0.75 -3.85 29.30
N LYS A 494 1.38 -4.13 28.16
CA LYS A 494 2.00 -5.43 27.87
C LYS A 494 3.41 -5.57 28.47
N GLY A 495 4.01 -4.48 28.92
CA GLY A 495 5.39 -4.46 29.43
C GLY A 495 6.43 -4.73 28.34
N ALA A 496 6.15 -4.25 27.11
CA ALA A 496 6.90 -4.57 25.90
C ALA A 496 7.67 -3.36 25.35
#